data_2b9dc7657767ee94afeea4f6d9a5062f
#
_entry.id   2b9dc7657767ee94afeea4f6d9a5062f
#
_cell.length_a   1.000
_cell.length_b   1.000
_cell.length_c   1.000
_cell.angle_alpha   90.00
_cell.angle_beta   90.00
_cell.angle_gamma   90.00
#
_symmetry.space_group_name_H-M   'P 1'
#
loop_
_entity.id
_entity.type
_entity.pdbx_description
1 polymer ?
#
loop_
_entity_poly.entity_id
_entity_poly.type
_entity_poly.pdbx_seq_one_letter_code
_entity_poly.pdbx_strand_id
1 'polypeptide(L)'
;MVGGLVTGIVVLDQLTKVIVQRTMELHQSIPIVDGLFHLTYVRNTGAAFGIFAGSAEMFRRPFLILVSILASAFIISLLRRLPPDEKGLITALTFILGGAIGNLIDRVFYGEVIDFLDFYWRSYHWPAFNIADSFITVGVAIALYCLYRHEGPDPFTRAKS
;
A
#
# COMPACT_ATOMS: atom_id res chain seq x y z
N MET A 1 8.21 -10.00 15.34
CA MET A 1 7.78 -10.38 13.98
C MET A 1 7.13 -9.20 13.24
N VAL A 2 6.05 -8.60 13.74
CA VAL A 2 5.34 -7.49 13.07
C VAL A 2 6.28 -6.33 12.69
N GLY A 3 7.03 -5.77 13.66
CA GLY A 3 7.92 -4.64 13.40
C GLY A 3 8.97 -4.90 12.31
N GLY A 4 9.59 -6.07 12.32
CA GLY A 4 10.58 -6.45 11.30
C GLY A 4 9.98 -6.54 9.89
N LEU A 5 8.77 -7.11 9.75
CA LEU A 5 8.08 -7.18 8.46
C LEU A 5 7.66 -5.79 7.97
N VAL A 6 7.07 -4.94 8.83
CA VAL A 6 6.73 -3.56 8.48
C VAL A 6 7.96 -2.81 7.98
N THR A 7 9.06 -2.87 8.73
CA THR A 7 10.32 -2.22 8.33
C THR A 7 10.81 -2.74 6.98
N GLY A 8 10.81 -4.05 6.77
CA GLY A 8 11.22 -4.67 5.50
C GLY A 8 10.39 -4.18 4.31
N ILE A 9 9.06 -4.13 4.47
CA ILE A 9 8.15 -3.63 3.42
C ILE A 9 8.42 -2.15 3.12
N VAL A 10 8.51 -1.31 4.15
CA VAL A 10 8.78 0.12 3.99
C VAL A 10 10.13 0.36 3.32
N VAL A 11 11.17 -0.36 3.74
CA VAL A 11 12.50 -0.25 3.13
C VAL A 11 12.47 -0.67 1.66
N LEU A 12 11.82 -1.80 1.34
CA LEU A 12 11.71 -2.28 -0.04
C LEU A 12 10.94 -1.28 -0.92
N ASP A 13 9.81 -0.76 -0.43
CA ASP A 13 9.01 0.23 -1.13
C ASP A 13 9.82 1.51 -1.39
N GLN A 14 10.42 2.08 -0.36
CA GLN A 14 11.19 3.33 -0.50
C GLN A 14 12.44 3.17 -1.34
N LEU A 15 13.15 2.03 -1.26
CA LEU A 15 14.30 1.76 -2.11
C LEU A 15 13.91 1.69 -3.59
N THR A 16 12.85 0.97 -3.92
CA THR A 16 12.38 0.87 -5.32
C THR A 16 11.93 2.22 -5.86
N LYS A 17 11.23 3.03 -5.07
CA LYS A 17 10.83 4.40 -5.42
C LYS A 17 12.04 5.32 -5.65
N VAL A 18 13.05 5.26 -4.77
CA VAL A 18 14.30 6.04 -4.95
C VAL A 18 15.07 5.61 -6.21
N ILE A 19 15.12 4.31 -6.52
CA ILE A 19 15.73 3.83 -7.75
C ILE A 19 15.01 4.42 -8.95
N VAL A 20 13.69 4.31 -9.03
CA VAL A 20 12.88 4.85 -10.13
C VAL A 20 13.11 6.36 -10.28
N GLN A 21 13.05 7.13 -9.20
CA GLN A 21 13.27 8.58 -9.23
C GLN A 21 14.68 8.98 -9.74
N ARG A 22 15.70 8.15 -9.48
CA ARG A 22 17.08 8.45 -9.87
C ARG A 22 17.45 7.98 -11.26
N THR A 23 16.71 7.02 -11.81
CA THR A 23 17.05 6.36 -13.07
C THR A 23 16.07 6.65 -14.20
N MET A 24 14.92 7.24 -13.90
CA MET A 24 13.89 7.51 -14.89
C MET A 24 13.46 8.99 -14.87
N GLU A 25 13.09 9.51 -16.02
CA GLU A 25 12.43 10.82 -16.13
C GLU A 25 10.93 10.69 -15.82
N LEU A 26 10.34 11.75 -15.28
CA LEU A 26 8.90 11.77 -15.01
C LEU A 26 8.09 11.51 -16.29
N HIS A 27 7.15 10.58 -16.22
CA HIS A 27 6.35 10.04 -17.34
C HIS A 27 7.12 9.17 -18.35
N GLN A 28 8.40 8.85 -18.09
CA GLN A 28 9.10 7.85 -18.86
C GLN A 28 8.47 6.47 -18.63
N SER A 29 8.34 5.70 -19.73
CA SER A 29 7.85 4.32 -19.71
C SER A 29 8.82 3.42 -20.46
N ILE A 30 9.26 2.35 -19.80
CA ILE A 30 10.21 1.37 -20.33
C ILE A 30 9.48 0.02 -20.44
N PRO A 31 9.31 -0.54 -21.65
CA PRO A 31 8.72 -1.86 -21.81
C PRO A 31 9.65 -2.93 -21.22
N ILE A 32 9.12 -3.74 -20.31
CA ILE A 32 9.83 -4.88 -19.69
C ILE A 32 9.32 -6.19 -20.27
N VAL A 33 7.99 -6.31 -20.42
CA VAL A 33 7.35 -7.44 -21.08
C VAL A 33 6.36 -6.88 -22.10
N ASP A 34 6.67 -7.07 -23.38
CA ASP A 34 5.83 -6.57 -24.46
C ASP A 34 4.39 -7.10 -24.36
N GLY A 35 3.43 -6.19 -24.47
CA GLY A 35 2.01 -6.49 -24.40
C GLY A 35 1.45 -6.73 -22.99
N LEU A 36 2.28 -6.64 -21.91
CA LEU A 36 1.85 -6.97 -20.55
C LEU A 36 2.30 -5.97 -19.47
N PHE A 37 3.59 -5.55 -19.47
CA PHE A 37 4.15 -4.83 -18.33
C PHE A 37 5.18 -3.78 -18.75
N HIS A 38 4.99 -2.56 -18.26
CA HIS A 38 5.95 -1.47 -18.34
C HIS A 38 6.44 -1.06 -16.94
N LEU A 39 7.66 -0.57 -16.88
CA LEU A 39 8.14 0.24 -15.77
C LEU A 39 7.89 1.70 -16.15
N THR A 40 6.97 2.37 -15.47
CA THR A 40 6.52 3.73 -15.81
C THR A 40 6.65 4.64 -14.60
N TYR A 41 7.36 5.78 -14.69
CA TYR A 41 7.47 6.69 -13.57
C TYR A 41 6.34 7.73 -13.61
N VAL A 42 5.41 7.62 -12.67
CA VAL A 42 4.32 8.61 -12.48
C VAL A 42 4.24 9.06 -11.03
N ARG A 43 3.72 10.26 -10.84
CA ARG A 43 3.40 10.81 -9.51
C ARG A 43 1.89 10.87 -9.35
N ASN A 44 1.41 10.16 -8.35
CA ASN A 44 0.00 10.06 -8.03
C ASN A 44 -0.36 11.07 -6.94
N THR A 45 -1.03 12.13 -7.34
CA THR A 45 -1.47 13.20 -6.44
C THR A 45 -2.72 12.86 -5.64
N GLY A 46 -3.43 11.80 -6.01
CA GLY A 46 -4.70 11.39 -5.40
C GLY A 46 -4.62 10.18 -4.49
N ALA A 47 -5.78 9.61 -4.22
CA ALA A 47 -5.92 8.27 -3.66
C ALA A 47 -5.92 7.22 -4.79
N ALA A 48 -6.19 5.95 -4.43
CA ALA A 48 -6.34 4.88 -5.41
C ALA A 48 -7.25 5.30 -6.57
N PHE A 49 -6.89 4.92 -7.79
CA PHE A 49 -7.60 5.29 -9.04
C PHE A 49 -7.71 6.81 -9.31
N GLY A 50 -6.80 7.63 -8.77
CA GLY A 50 -6.78 9.08 -9.01
C GLY A 50 -7.92 9.85 -8.33
N ILE A 51 -8.60 9.27 -7.34
CA ILE A 51 -9.61 9.98 -6.56
C ILE A 51 -8.97 11.22 -5.92
N PHE A 52 -9.62 12.37 -6.03
CA PHE A 52 -9.13 13.69 -5.61
C PHE A 52 -7.95 14.28 -6.43
N ALA A 53 -7.51 13.67 -7.53
CA ALA A 53 -6.44 14.24 -8.35
C ALA A 53 -6.71 15.67 -8.83
N GLY A 54 -7.97 16.05 -9.06
CA GLY A 54 -8.40 17.39 -9.45
C GLY A 54 -8.70 18.37 -8.30
N SER A 55 -8.55 17.96 -7.03
CA SER A 55 -8.81 18.81 -5.87
C SER A 55 -7.64 19.76 -5.60
N ALA A 56 -7.92 20.93 -4.97
CA ALA A 56 -6.87 21.86 -4.58
C ALA A 56 -5.83 21.18 -3.67
N GLU A 57 -4.55 21.34 -4.00
CA GLU A 57 -3.43 20.68 -3.31
C GLU A 57 -3.42 20.99 -1.80
N MET A 58 -3.73 22.24 -1.44
CA MET A 58 -3.80 22.70 -0.06
C MET A 58 -4.76 21.86 0.80
N PHE A 59 -5.83 21.34 0.24
CA PHE A 59 -6.81 20.52 0.96
C PHE A 59 -6.50 19.02 0.81
N ARG A 60 -6.14 18.58 -0.38
CA ARG A 60 -5.92 17.15 -0.71
C ARG A 60 -4.77 16.53 0.09
N ARG A 61 -3.60 17.19 0.12
CA ARG A 61 -2.41 16.66 0.79
C ARG A 61 -2.63 16.42 2.29
N PRO A 62 -3.07 17.40 3.11
CA PRO A 62 -3.31 17.16 4.53
C PRO A 62 -4.43 16.15 4.78
N PHE A 63 -5.46 16.12 3.94
CA PHE A 63 -6.54 15.15 4.03
C PHE A 63 -6.03 13.72 3.84
N LEU A 64 -5.25 13.45 2.78
CA LEU A 64 -4.72 12.12 2.50
C LEU A 64 -3.69 11.67 3.55
N ILE A 65 -2.89 12.58 4.10
CA ILE A 65 -1.99 12.30 5.22
C ILE A 65 -2.81 11.90 6.46
N LEU A 66 -3.82 12.68 6.81
CA LEU A 66 -4.69 12.38 7.96
C LEU A 66 -5.36 11.02 7.83
N VAL A 67 -5.95 10.73 6.67
CA VAL A 67 -6.57 9.42 6.39
C VAL A 67 -5.56 8.28 6.54
N SER A 68 -4.35 8.44 6.00
CA SER A 68 -3.30 7.42 6.11
C SER A 68 -2.86 7.19 7.56
N ILE A 69 -2.76 8.24 8.36
CA ILE A 69 -2.44 8.16 9.80
C ILE A 69 -3.56 7.44 10.55
N LEU A 70 -4.83 7.82 10.33
CA LEU A 70 -5.98 7.22 10.98
C LEU A 70 -6.12 5.74 10.62
N ALA A 71 -5.94 5.38 9.34
CA ALA A 71 -5.94 4.00 8.89
C ALA A 71 -4.81 3.20 9.55
N SER A 72 -3.60 3.74 9.60
CA SER A 72 -2.46 3.08 10.28
C SER A 72 -2.71 2.88 11.77
N ALA A 73 -3.24 3.88 12.46
CA ALA A 73 -3.60 3.79 13.88
C ALA A 73 -4.69 2.74 14.12
N PHE A 74 -5.68 2.67 13.25
CA PHE A 74 -6.74 1.67 13.30
C PHE A 74 -6.17 0.25 13.13
N ILE A 75 -5.30 0.03 12.12
CA ILE A 75 -4.66 -1.27 11.89
C ILE A 75 -3.80 -1.68 13.10
N ILE A 76 -3.05 -0.74 13.69
CA ILE A 76 -2.27 -1.00 14.90
C ILE A 76 -3.21 -1.40 16.06
N SER A 77 -4.36 -0.74 16.20
CA SER A 77 -5.36 -1.09 17.22
C SER A 77 -5.89 -2.52 17.02
N LEU A 78 -6.19 -2.92 15.78
CA LEU A 78 -6.61 -4.29 15.45
C LEU A 78 -5.49 -5.30 15.78
N LEU A 79 -4.26 -5.05 15.34
CA LEU A 79 -3.10 -5.91 15.63
C LEU A 79 -2.89 -6.15 17.14
N ARG A 80 -3.15 -5.12 17.96
CA ARG A 80 -3.03 -5.23 19.42
C ARG A 80 -4.12 -6.10 20.06
N ARG A 81 -5.26 -6.28 19.38
CA ARG A 81 -6.38 -7.09 19.87
C ARG A 81 -6.27 -8.55 19.45
N LEU A 82 -5.59 -8.86 18.36
CA LEU A 82 -5.49 -10.22 17.83
C LEU A 82 -4.72 -11.15 18.78
N PRO A 83 -5.23 -12.36 19.02
CA PRO A 83 -4.47 -13.41 19.70
C PRO A 83 -3.26 -13.85 18.84
N PRO A 84 -2.18 -14.37 19.48
CA PRO A 84 -0.94 -14.75 18.75
C PRO A 84 -1.10 -15.91 17.77
N ASP A 85 -2.13 -16.72 17.91
CA ASP A 85 -2.47 -17.85 17.05
C ASP A 85 -3.12 -17.41 15.71
N GLU A 86 -3.66 -16.21 15.64
CA GLU A 86 -4.23 -15.62 14.42
C GLU A 86 -3.14 -15.13 13.44
N LYS A 87 -2.18 -16.01 13.13
CA LYS A 87 -1.00 -15.66 12.30
C LYS A 87 -1.36 -15.12 10.92
N GLY A 88 -2.42 -15.64 10.30
CA GLY A 88 -2.89 -15.18 9.00
C GLY A 88 -3.34 -13.74 9.02
N LEU A 89 -4.22 -13.37 9.96
CA LEU A 89 -4.71 -12.00 10.13
C LEU A 89 -3.60 -11.05 10.58
N ILE A 90 -2.69 -11.50 11.47
CA ILE A 90 -1.53 -10.71 11.88
C ILE A 90 -0.64 -10.39 10.67
N THR A 91 -0.36 -11.37 9.81
CA THR A 91 0.43 -11.16 8.59
C THR A 91 -0.28 -10.22 7.63
N ALA A 92 -1.56 -10.43 7.38
CA ALA A 92 -2.38 -9.58 6.53
C ALA A 92 -2.37 -8.11 6.96
N LEU A 93 -2.68 -7.84 8.24
CA LEU A 93 -2.68 -6.48 8.79
C LEU A 93 -1.27 -5.87 8.82
N THR A 94 -0.23 -6.69 9.00
CA THR A 94 1.17 -6.24 8.93
C THR A 94 1.53 -5.78 7.51
N PHE A 95 1.07 -6.49 6.49
CA PHE A 95 1.28 -6.12 5.08
C PHE A 95 0.57 -4.81 4.75
N ILE A 96 -0.70 -4.67 5.15
CA ILE A 96 -1.47 -3.43 4.95
C ILE A 96 -0.79 -2.26 5.68
N LEU A 97 -0.34 -2.46 6.92
CA LEU A 97 0.33 -1.41 7.70
C LEU A 97 1.65 -0.97 7.04
N GLY A 98 2.48 -1.93 6.60
CA GLY A 98 3.73 -1.63 5.92
C GLY A 98 3.53 -0.81 4.65
N GLY A 99 2.58 -1.20 3.81
CA GLY A 99 2.24 -0.45 2.60
C GLY A 99 1.62 0.92 2.91
N ALA A 100 0.73 1.01 3.90
CA ALA A 100 0.14 2.30 4.31
C ALA A 100 1.21 3.29 4.78
N ILE A 101 2.21 2.83 5.55
CA ILE A 101 3.35 3.65 6.00
C ILE A 101 4.23 4.03 4.81
N GLY A 102 4.54 3.13 3.87
CA GLY A 102 5.30 3.43 2.66
C GLY A 102 4.70 4.60 1.87
N ASN A 103 3.41 4.52 1.57
CA ASN A 103 2.69 5.57 0.86
C ASN A 103 2.47 6.85 1.72
N LEU A 104 2.42 6.73 3.04
CA LEU A 104 2.37 7.90 3.94
C LEU A 104 3.68 8.69 3.89
N ILE A 105 4.83 8.03 3.86
CA ILE A 105 6.15 8.66 3.74
C ILE A 105 6.18 9.54 2.48
N ASP A 106 5.78 9.03 1.33
CA ASP A 106 5.75 9.81 0.09
C ASP A 106 4.86 11.05 0.22
N ARG A 107 3.65 10.90 0.77
CA ARG A 107 2.71 12.01 0.96
C ARG A 107 3.25 13.10 1.88
N VAL A 108 3.98 12.71 2.93
CA VAL A 108 4.59 13.65 3.89
C VAL A 108 5.75 14.40 3.26
N PHE A 109 6.64 13.73 2.53
CA PHE A 109 7.85 14.34 1.99
C PHE A 109 7.62 15.00 0.63
N TYR A 110 6.88 14.35 -0.27
CA TYR A 110 6.70 14.83 -1.65
C TYR A 110 5.30 15.39 -1.94
N GLY A 111 4.29 15.09 -1.11
CA GLY A 111 2.88 15.45 -1.36
C GLY A 111 2.17 14.53 -2.35
N GLU A 112 2.89 13.62 -2.97
CA GLU A 112 2.46 12.73 -4.04
C GLU A 112 3.05 11.34 -3.80
N VAL A 113 2.40 10.29 -4.30
CA VAL A 113 2.91 8.92 -4.25
C VAL A 113 3.61 8.58 -5.55
N ILE A 114 4.74 7.87 -5.48
CA ILE A 114 5.50 7.42 -6.64
C ILE A 114 4.98 6.05 -7.03
N ASP A 115 4.43 5.96 -8.25
CA ASP A 115 3.93 4.73 -8.86
C ASP A 115 4.76 4.38 -10.09
N PHE A 116 5.01 3.06 -10.29
CA PHE A 116 5.92 2.63 -11.35
C PHE A 116 5.61 1.26 -11.97
N LEU A 117 4.74 0.46 -11.39
CA LEU A 117 4.29 -0.81 -11.94
C LEU A 117 3.07 -0.57 -12.83
N ASP A 118 3.22 -0.67 -14.14
CA ASP A 118 2.18 -0.43 -15.12
C ASP A 118 1.87 -1.72 -15.88
N PHE A 119 0.77 -2.39 -15.54
CA PHE A 119 0.27 -3.55 -16.25
C PHE A 119 -0.76 -3.13 -17.31
N TYR A 120 -0.65 -3.69 -18.49
CA TYR A 120 -1.55 -3.35 -19.57
C TYR A 120 -1.89 -4.56 -20.45
N TRP A 121 -3.04 -4.47 -21.10
CA TRP A 121 -3.46 -5.42 -22.13
C TRP A 121 -3.99 -4.65 -23.35
N ARG A 122 -3.31 -4.76 -24.46
CA ARG A 122 -3.60 -3.97 -25.67
C ARG A 122 -3.50 -2.46 -25.38
N SER A 123 -4.60 -1.71 -25.50
CA SER A 123 -4.69 -0.28 -25.18
C SER A 123 -5.20 0.02 -23.79
N TYR A 124 -5.55 -0.99 -22.98
CA TYR A 124 -6.04 -0.81 -21.63
C TYR A 124 -4.90 -0.94 -20.62
N HIS A 125 -4.63 0.14 -19.89
CA HIS A 125 -3.68 0.17 -18.79
C HIS A 125 -4.41 0.06 -17.45
N TRP A 126 -3.94 -0.82 -16.57
CA TRP A 126 -4.31 -0.75 -15.18
C TRP A 126 -3.64 0.48 -14.57
N PRO A 127 -4.30 1.25 -13.68
CA PRO A 127 -3.65 2.36 -13.02
C PRO A 127 -2.30 1.94 -12.40
N ALA A 128 -1.24 2.68 -12.72
CA ALA A 128 0.08 2.36 -12.19
C ALA A 128 0.05 2.35 -10.65
N PHE A 129 0.86 1.47 -10.05
CA PHE A 129 0.95 1.27 -8.61
C PHE A 129 2.40 0.98 -8.20
N ASN A 130 2.65 0.75 -6.91
CA ASN A 130 3.97 0.55 -6.35
C ASN A 130 4.03 -0.70 -5.45
N ILE A 131 5.17 -0.91 -4.78
CA ILE A 131 5.38 -2.03 -3.86
C ILE A 131 4.45 -1.92 -2.63
N ALA A 132 4.25 -0.73 -2.08
CA ALA A 132 3.34 -0.51 -0.95
C ALA A 132 1.91 -0.94 -1.30
N ASP A 133 1.40 -0.56 -2.49
CA ASP A 133 0.06 -0.94 -2.95
C ASP A 133 -0.06 -2.44 -3.17
N SER A 134 1.01 -3.09 -3.66
CA SER A 134 1.07 -4.54 -3.80
C SER A 134 0.89 -5.24 -2.45
N PHE A 135 1.61 -4.78 -1.41
CA PHE A 135 1.47 -5.33 -0.07
C PHE A 135 0.10 -5.05 0.54
N ILE A 136 -0.47 -3.85 0.34
CA ILE A 136 -1.85 -3.54 0.76
C ILE A 136 -2.83 -4.53 0.11
N THR A 137 -2.74 -4.71 -1.21
CA THR A 137 -3.66 -5.57 -1.97
C THR A 137 -3.56 -7.03 -1.53
N VAL A 138 -2.34 -7.56 -1.40
CA VAL A 138 -2.11 -8.93 -0.92
C VAL A 138 -2.58 -9.08 0.53
N GLY A 139 -2.30 -8.09 1.38
CA GLY A 139 -2.76 -8.07 2.77
C GLY A 139 -4.28 -8.10 2.88
N VAL A 140 -4.98 -7.30 2.08
CA VAL A 140 -6.46 -7.31 2.03
C VAL A 140 -6.97 -8.67 1.58
N ALA A 141 -6.39 -9.27 0.52
CA ALA A 141 -6.80 -10.58 0.03
C ALA A 141 -6.63 -11.67 1.12
N ILE A 142 -5.48 -11.68 1.83
CA ILE A 142 -5.24 -12.60 2.94
C ILE A 142 -6.23 -12.36 4.08
N ALA A 143 -6.50 -11.12 4.46
CA ALA A 143 -7.45 -10.80 5.53
C ALA A 143 -8.86 -11.31 5.18
N LEU A 144 -9.35 -11.04 3.98
CA LEU A 144 -10.64 -11.53 3.51
C LEU A 144 -10.71 -13.06 3.51
N TYR A 145 -9.66 -13.73 3.04
CA TYR A 145 -9.59 -15.18 3.06
C TYR A 145 -9.61 -15.75 4.49
N CYS A 146 -8.83 -15.16 5.42
CA CYS A 146 -8.82 -15.59 6.81
C CYS A 146 -10.19 -15.40 7.48
N LEU A 147 -10.85 -14.26 7.26
CA LEU A 147 -12.18 -13.97 7.81
C LEU A 147 -13.25 -14.90 7.22
N TYR A 148 -13.18 -15.19 5.92
CA TYR A 148 -14.09 -16.14 5.27
C TYR A 148 -13.96 -17.57 5.82
N ARG A 149 -12.73 -17.99 6.16
CA ARG A 149 -12.44 -19.33 6.71
C ARG A 149 -12.63 -19.45 8.20
N HIS A 150 -12.90 -18.33 8.88
CA HIS A 150 -13.02 -18.31 10.33
C HIS A 150 -14.36 -18.88 10.77
N GLU A 151 -14.35 -20.08 11.42
CA GLU A 151 -15.55 -20.79 11.91
C GLU A 151 -15.80 -20.57 13.42
N GLY A 152 -15.06 -19.65 14.06
CA GLY A 152 -15.10 -19.42 15.50
C GLY A 152 -15.72 -18.07 15.89
N PRO A 153 -15.68 -17.73 17.20
CA PRO A 153 -16.00 -16.39 17.66
C PRO A 153 -15.07 -15.36 17.01
N ASP A 154 -15.58 -14.15 16.77
CA ASP A 154 -14.85 -13.05 16.14
C ASP A 154 -13.43 -12.92 16.72
N PRO A 155 -12.38 -13.04 15.87
CA PRO A 155 -10.98 -13.04 16.32
C PRO A 155 -10.57 -11.74 17.01
N PHE A 156 -11.27 -10.62 16.76
CA PHE A 156 -10.99 -9.33 17.39
C PHE A 156 -11.63 -9.16 18.77
N THR A 157 -12.57 -10.03 19.15
CA THR A 157 -13.24 -10.01 20.45
C THR A 157 -12.70 -11.08 21.40
N ARG A 158 -11.90 -12.03 20.94
CA ARG A 158 -11.26 -13.03 21.78
C ARG A 158 -10.29 -12.38 22.77
N ALA A 159 -10.47 -12.68 24.05
CA ALA A 159 -9.48 -12.27 25.08
C ALA A 159 -8.12 -12.90 24.77
N LYS A 160 -7.05 -12.13 24.93
CA LYS A 160 -5.68 -12.68 24.91
C LYS A 160 -5.53 -13.54 26.14
N SER A 161 -5.56 -14.85 25.97
CA SER A 161 -5.21 -15.81 27.03
C SER A 161 -3.70 -15.87 27.23
#